data_e5b8964d906b82f96e99d97b13f82ba2
#
_entry.id   e5b8964d906b82f96e99d97b13f82ba2
#
_cell.length_a   1.000
_cell.length_b   1.000
_cell.length_c   1.000
_cell.angle_alpha   90.00
_cell.angle_beta   90.00
_cell.angle_gamma   90.00
#
_symmetry.space_group_name_H-M   'P 1'
#
loop_
_entity.id
_entity.type
_entity.pdbx_description
1 polymer ?
#
loop_
_entity_poly.entity_id
_entity_poly.type
_entity_poly.pdbx_seq_one_letter_code
_entity_poly.pdbx_strand_id
1 'polypeptide(L)'
;MIRLILLTDFTESFSYNLLKGVLAYSKKHEPWVVCRMPPSYKLTYGIEGVLKWAKAWQADAIIGRFDNDDNVELFRKNGIIAIAQDYKSRFSNNPNITGDYHKTGRMAAEFFLSKGFRNFAFYGYRDTVWSQERCEGFYECIAEHGFG
;
A
#
# COMPACT_ATOMS: atom_id res chain seq x y z
N MET A 1 -19.97 -7.36 -14.17
CA MET A 1 -19.48 -7.83 -12.84
C MET A 1 -17.97 -7.80 -12.86
N ILE A 2 -17.35 -6.96 -12.04
CA ILE A 2 -15.88 -6.78 -11.98
C ILE A 2 -15.25 -7.87 -11.12
N ARG A 3 -14.17 -8.46 -11.61
CA ARG A 3 -13.36 -9.46 -10.90
C ARG A 3 -12.05 -8.83 -10.44
N LEU A 4 -11.93 -8.56 -9.15
CA LEU A 4 -10.79 -7.90 -8.53
C LEU A 4 -9.95 -8.88 -7.71
N ILE A 5 -8.65 -8.91 -7.94
CA ILE A 5 -7.68 -9.58 -7.07
C ILE A 5 -7.15 -8.55 -6.05
N LEU A 6 -7.16 -8.90 -4.77
CA LEU A 6 -6.43 -8.20 -3.73
C LEU A 6 -5.24 -9.07 -3.29
N LEU A 7 -4.05 -8.71 -3.73
CA LEU A 7 -2.78 -9.36 -3.37
C LEU A 7 -2.13 -8.60 -2.22
N THR A 8 -2.49 -8.94 -0.99
CA THR A 8 -2.03 -8.22 0.20
C THR A 8 -2.14 -9.08 1.46
N ASP A 9 -1.49 -8.64 2.53
CA ASP A 9 -1.57 -9.30 3.82
C ASP A 9 -2.81 -8.83 4.60
N PHE A 10 -3.80 -9.70 4.69
CA PHE A 10 -5.08 -9.41 5.34
C PHE A 10 -5.01 -9.45 6.88
N THR A 11 -3.87 -9.77 7.47
CA THR A 11 -3.65 -9.65 8.91
C THR A 11 -3.38 -8.20 9.32
N GLU A 12 -3.00 -7.34 8.37
CA GLU A 12 -2.76 -5.92 8.61
C GLU A 12 -4.04 -5.09 8.52
N SER A 13 -4.17 -4.14 9.43
CA SER A 13 -5.33 -3.23 9.50
C SER A 13 -5.55 -2.44 8.21
N PHE A 14 -4.48 -2.00 7.55
CA PHE A 14 -4.59 -1.25 6.30
C PHE A 14 -5.25 -2.10 5.20
N SER A 15 -4.76 -3.31 4.99
CA SER A 15 -5.28 -4.23 3.98
C SER A 15 -6.72 -4.66 4.26
N TYR A 16 -7.05 -4.86 5.52
CA TYR A 16 -8.40 -5.17 5.94
C TYR A 16 -9.37 -4.00 5.69
N ASN A 17 -8.95 -2.77 5.98
CA ASN A 17 -9.74 -1.57 5.72
C ASN A 17 -9.89 -1.29 4.22
N LEU A 18 -8.85 -1.56 3.41
CA LEU A 18 -8.93 -1.51 1.96
C LEU A 18 -10.01 -2.46 1.43
N LEU A 19 -10.02 -3.71 1.88
CA LEU A 19 -11.05 -4.68 1.52
C LEU A 19 -12.46 -4.19 1.89
N LYS A 20 -12.62 -3.64 3.11
CA LYS A 20 -13.90 -3.07 3.55
C LYS A 20 -14.35 -1.92 2.63
N GLY A 21 -13.43 -1.04 2.26
CA GLY A 21 -13.71 0.08 1.34
C GLY A 21 -14.16 -0.41 -0.04
N VAL A 22 -13.44 -1.37 -0.59
CA VAL A 22 -13.79 -2.00 -1.88
C VAL A 22 -15.18 -2.63 -1.83
N LEU A 23 -15.48 -3.40 -0.79
CA LEU A 23 -16.79 -4.03 -0.64
C LEU A 23 -17.92 -3.01 -0.41
N ALA A 24 -17.65 -1.94 0.33
CA ALA A 24 -18.63 -0.87 0.54
C ALA A 24 -18.94 -0.11 -0.76
N TYR A 25 -17.92 0.13 -1.59
CA TYR A 25 -18.09 0.73 -2.91
C TYR A 25 -18.90 -0.18 -3.83
N SER A 26 -18.52 -1.45 -3.94
CA SER A 26 -19.18 -2.46 -4.77
C SER A 26 -20.68 -2.59 -4.45
N LYS A 27 -21.05 -2.54 -3.16
CA LYS A 27 -22.47 -2.61 -2.75
C LYS A 27 -23.33 -1.43 -3.24
N LYS A 28 -22.70 -0.28 -3.47
CA LYS A 28 -23.41 0.95 -3.91
C LYS A 28 -23.46 1.12 -5.41
N HIS A 29 -22.65 0.37 -6.13
CA HIS A 29 -22.52 0.46 -7.59
C HIS A 29 -22.86 -0.90 -8.21
N GLU A 30 -22.00 -1.39 -9.09
CA GLU A 30 -22.18 -2.73 -9.64
C GLU A 30 -21.45 -3.78 -8.77
N PRO A 31 -21.95 -5.02 -8.70
CA PRO A 31 -21.33 -6.04 -7.85
C PRO A 31 -19.96 -6.46 -8.37
N TRP A 32 -18.99 -6.51 -7.45
CA TRP A 32 -17.62 -6.99 -7.68
C TRP A 32 -17.41 -8.34 -7.02
N VAL A 33 -16.69 -9.22 -7.68
CA VAL A 33 -16.18 -10.45 -7.08
C VAL A 33 -14.74 -10.21 -6.67
N VAL A 34 -14.44 -10.36 -5.40
CA VAL A 34 -13.10 -10.11 -4.84
C VAL A 34 -12.42 -11.42 -4.51
N CYS A 35 -11.29 -11.68 -5.16
CA CYS A 35 -10.37 -12.74 -4.79
C CYS A 35 -9.33 -12.20 -3.81
N ARG A 36 -9.24 -12.82 -2.63
CA ARG A 36 -8.21 -12.54 -1.63
C ARG A 36 -7.00 -13.44 -1.90
N MET A 37 -5.91 -12.85 -2.36
CA MET A 37 -4.66 -13.58 -2.63
C MET A 37 -3.62 -13.20 -1.59
N PRO A 38 -3.13 -14.15 -0.78
CA PRO A 38 -2.09 -13.86 0.21
C PRO A 38 -0.74 -13.64 -0.46
N PRO A 39 0.19 -12.87 0.15
CA PRO A 39 1.54 -12.64 -0.37
C PRO A 39 2.34 -13.92 -0.58
N SER A 40 2.09 -14.97 0.21
CA SER A 40 2.71 -16.28 0.07
C SER A 40 2.51 -16.90 -1.31
N TYR A 41 1.39 -16.61 -1.99
CA TYR A 41 1.17 -17.09 -3.35
C TYR A 41 2.21 -16.48 -4.32
N LYS A 42 2.44 -15.16 -4.24
CA LYS A 42 3.48 -14.48 -5.04
C LYS A 42 4.88 -14.96 -4.67
N LEU A 43 5.16 -15.18 -3.39
CA LEU A 43 6.45 -15.71 -2.94
C LEU A 43 6.75 -17.10 -3.54
N THR A 44 5.73 -17.94 -3.67
CA THR A 44 5.89 -19.30 -4.19
C THR A 44 5.97 -19.36 -5.72
N TYR A 45 5.13 -18.57 -6.41
CA TYR A 45 4.94 -18.68 -7.86
C TYR A 45 5.45 -17.47 -8.66
N GLY A 46 5.96 -16.45 -7.98
CA GLY A 46 6.40 -15.20 -8.61
C GLY A 46 5.27 -14.37 -9.19
N ILE A 47 5.61 -13.22 -9.75
CA ILE A 47 4.65 -12.32 -10.39
C ILE A 47 4.00 -12.95 -11.63
N GLU A 48 4.74 -13.80 -12.35
CA GLU A 48 4.23 -14.52 -13.53
C GLU A 48 3.18 -15.57 -13.14
N GLY A 49 3.36 -16.24 -12.00
CA GLY A 49 2.37 -17.16 -11.45
C GLY A 49 1.09 -16.44 -11.06
N VAL A 50 1.19 -15.24 -10.46
CA VAL A 50 0.06 -14.37 -10.17
C VAL A 50 -0.66 -13.97 -11.46
N LEU A 51 0.07 -13.57 -12.50
CA LEU A 51 -0.52 -13.23 -13.81
C LEU A 51 -1.24 -14.42 -14.43
N LYS A 52 -0.61 -15.61 -14.41
CA LYS A 52 -1.20 -16.85 -14.95
C LYS A 52 -2.54 -17.15 -14.26
N TRP A 53 -2.59 -17.03 -12.95
CA TRP A 53 -3.81 -17.21 -12.17
C TRP A 53 -4.86 -16.15 -12.50
N ALA A 54 -4.43 -14.88 -12.57
CA ALA A 54 -5.32 -13.77 -12.91
C ALA A 54 -5.99 -13.97 -14.29
N LYS A 55 -5.24 -14.41 -15.27
CA LYS A 55 -5.78 -14.74 -16.62
C LYS A 55 -6.76 -15.91 -16.57
N ALA A 56 -6.43 -16.99 -15.89
CA ALA A 56 -7.29 -18.16 -15.76
C ALA A 56 -8.61 -17.83 -15.05
N TRP A 57 -8.53 -16.93 -14.04
CA TRP A 57 -9.71 -16.43 -13.32
C TRP A 57 -10.44 -15.30 -14.04
N GLN A 58 -9.92 -14.82 -15.17
CA GLN A 58 -10.46 -13.69 -15.94
C GLN A 58 -10.59 -12.43 -15.08
N ALA A 59 -9.53 -12.07 -14.36
CA ALA A 59 -9.49 -10.85 -13.56
C ALA A 59 -9.53 -9.60 -14.44
N ASP A 60 -10.32 -8.62 -14.04
CA ASP A 60 -10.35 -7.29 -14.66
C ASP A 60 -9.28 -6.37 -14.05
N ALA A 61 -9.01 -6.55 -12.76
CA ALA A 61 -8.06 -5.72 -12.03
C ALA A 61 -7.34 -6.49 -10.92
N ILE A 62 -6.16 -5.97 -10.54
CA ILE A 62 -5.41 -6.38 -9.37
C ILE A 62 -4.97 -5.15 -8.57
N ILE A 63 -5.21 -5.16 -7.27
CA ILE A 63 -4.61 -4.24 -6.32
C ILE A 63 -3.65 -5.05 -5.47
N GLY A 64 -2.38 -4.67 -5.41
CA GLY A 64 -1.44 -5.52 -4.71
C GLY A 64 -0.16 -4.83 -4.26
N ARG A 65 0.51 -5.52 -3.33
CA ARG A 65 1.88 -5.23 -2.94
C ARG A 65 2.82 -5.86 -3.95
N PHE A 66 3.48 -5.01 -4.70
CA PHE A 66 4.50 -5.41 -5.65
C PHE A 66 5.88 -5.01 -5.12
N ASP A 67 6.89 -5.83 -5.38
CA ASP A 67 8.28 -5.48 -5.14
C ASP A 67 8.83 -4.65 -6.31
N ASN A 68 9.95 -3.96 -6.11
CA ASN A 68 10.52 -3.04 -7.11
C ASN A 68 10.92 -3.73 -8.42
N ASP A 69 11.24 -5.00 -8.35
CA ASP A 69 11.62 -5.86 -9.46
C ASP A 69 10.44 -6.60 -10.11
N ASP A 70 9.23 -6.50 -9.53
CA ASP A 70 8.04 -7.06 -10.13
C ASP A 70 7.67 -6.31 -11.42
N ASN A 71 7.57 -7.02 -12.52
CA ASN A 71 7.11 -6.44 -13.78
C ASN A 71 5.59 -6.27 -13.81
N VAL A 72 5.11 -5.24 -13.15
CA VAL A 72 3.67 -4.93 -13.04
C VAL A 72 3.03 -4.59 -14.39
N GLU A 73 3.83 -4.11 -15.35
CA GLU A 73 3.41 -3.82 -16.72
C GLU A 73 2.84 -5.05 -17.45
N LEU A 74 3.24 -6.26 -17.05
CA LEU A 74 2.69 -7.50 -17.60
C LEU A 74 1.17 -7.61 -17.45
N PHE A 75 0.61 -7.10 -16.36
CA PHE A 75 -0.85 -7.11 -16.17
C PHE A 75 -1.54 -6.23 -17.21
N ARG A 76 -1.07 -5.00 -17.39
CA ARG A 76 -1.61 -4.05 -18.36
C ARG A 76 -1.52 -4.60 -19.79
N LYS A 77 -0.39 -5.20 -20.17
CA LYS A 77 -0.21 -5.84 -21.49
C LYS A 77 -1.19 -7.00 -21.73
N ASN A 78 -1.75 -7.57 -20.68
CA ASN A 78 -2.76 -8.63 -20.75
C ASN A 78 -4.18 -8.12 -20.46
N GLY A 79 -4.41 -6.80 -20.51
CA GLY A 79 -5.75 -6.20 -20.32
C GLY A 79 -6.22 -6.15 -18.87
N ILE A 80 -5.33 -6.37 -17.89
CA ILE A 80 -5.67 -6.35 -16.46
C ILE A 80 -5.19 -5.04 -15.86
N ILE A 81 -6.08 -4.27 -15.24
CA ILE A 81 -5.74 -3.03 -14.55
C ILE A 81 -4.93 -3.38 -13.29
N ALA A 82 -3.73 -2.81 -13.16
CA ALA A 82 -2.91 -3.00 -11.96
C ALA A 82 -2.78 -1.70 -11.17
N ILE A 83 -3.04 -1.77 -9.87
CA ILE A 83 -2.87 -0.67 -8.92
C ILE A 83 -1.94 -1.16 -7.81
N ALA A 84 -0.84 -0.44 -7.59
CA ALA A 84 0.11 -0.78 -6.55
C ALA A 84 -0.36 -0.26 -5.19
N GLN A 85 -0.28 -1.10 -4.17
CA GLN A 85 -0.38 -0.69 -2.77
C GLN A 85 1.03 -0.39 -2.27
N ASP A 86 1.23 0.78 -1.65
CA ASP A 86 2.53 1.17 -1.11
C ASP A 86 3.11 0.12 -0.17
N TYR A 87 4.37 -0.20 -0.40
CA TYR A 87 5.13 -1.07 0.49
C TYR A 87 6.59 -0.59 0.58
N LYS A 88 7.46 -1.03 -0.33
CA LYS A 88 8.87 -0.61 -0.33
C LYS A 88 9.08 0.70 -1.06
N SER A 89 8.39 0.87 -2.17
CA SER A 89 8.42 2.11 -2.96
C SER A 89 7.10 2.35 -3.68
N ARG A 90 6.98 3.53 -4.29
CA ARG A 90 5.89 3.84 -5.22
C ARG A 90 6.35 3.56 -6.65
N PHE A 91 5.45 3.03 -7.44
CA PHE A 91 5.69 2.81 -8.86
C PHE A 91 5.44 4.10 -9.64
N SER A 92 6.40 4.52 -10.46
CA SER A 92 6.26 5.70 -11.33
C SER A 92 5.32 5.48 -12.51
N ASN A 93 5.21 4.23 -12.97
CA ASN A 93 4.48 3.87 -14.19
C ASN A 93 3.10 3.24 -13.94
N ASN A 94 2.69 3.14 -12.69
CA ASN A 94 1.41 2.55 -12.30
C ASN A 94 0.71 3.43 -11.26
N PRO A 95 -0.62 3.44 -11.21
CA PRO A 95 -1.35 4.04 -10.11
C PRO A 95 -0.96 3.39 -8.77
N ASN A 96 -0.84 4.22 -7.73
CA ASN A 96 -0.55 3.76 -6.37
C ASN A 96 -1.67 4.15 -5.43
N ILE A 97 -2.01 3.24 -4.52
CA ILE A 97 -2.80 3.58 -3.34
C ILE A 97 -1.81 3.95 -2.25
N THR A 98 -1.80 5.21 -1.88
CA THR A 98 -0.82 5.80 -0.95
C THR A 98 -1.50 6.67 0.10
N GLY A 99 -0.83 6.87 1.24
CA GLY A 99 -1.20 7.84 2.26
C GLY A 99 -0.24 9.04 2.25
N ASP A 100 -0.66 10.14 2.88
CA ASP A 100 0.21 11.26 3.21
C ASP A 100 1.00 10.93 4.49
N TYR A 101 2.03 10.11 4.32
CA TYR A 101 2.82 9.59 5.43
C TYR A 101 3.71 10.65 6.06
N HIS A 102 4.24 11.57 5.26
CA HIS A 102 5.02 12.70 5.73
C HIS A 102 4.17 13.57 6.70
N LYS A 103 2.96 13.95 6.28
CA LYS A 103 2.05 14.69 7.15
C LYS A 103 1.67 13.92 8.41
N THR A 104 1.52 12.59 8.31
CA THR A 104 1.26 11.75 9.49
C THR A 104 2.41 11.82 10.50
N GLY A 105 3.66 11.82 10.01
CA GLY A 105 4.86 12.03 10.85
C GLY A 105 4.86 13.39 11.54
N ARG A 106 4.57 14.46 10.79
CA ARG A 106 4.45 15.82 11.34
C ARG A 106 3.38 15.90 12.45
N MET A 107 2.18 15.35 12.19
CA MET A 107 1.11 15.32 13.18
C MET A 107 1.52 14.64 14.48
N ALA A 108 2.30 13.56 14.42
CA ALA A 108 2.80 12.89 15.62
C ALA A 108 3.80 13.77 16.38
N ALA A 109 4.72 14.44 15.67
CA ALA A 109 5.66 15.38 16.28
C ALA A 109 4.93 16.55 16.95
N GLU A 110 3.99 17.19 16.27
CA GLU A 110 3.17 18.29 16.80
C GLU A 110 2.42 17.86 18.06
N PHE A 111 1.87 16.65 18.08
CA PHE A 111 1.20 16.10 19.25
C PHE A 111 2.15 15.99 20.45
N PHE A 112 3.34 15.41 20.28
CA PHE A 112 4.30 15.31 21.38
C PHE A 112 4.82 16.67 21.83
N LEU A 113 5.09 17.59 20.92
CA LEU A 113 5.49 18.97 21.24
C LEU A 113 4.39 19.68 22.06
N SER A 114 3.12 19.52 21.68
CA SER A 114 1.98 20.11 22.41
C SER A 114 1.84 19.56 23.83
N LYS A 115 2.37 18.37 24.10
CA LYS A 115 2.41 17.75 25.44
C LYS A 115 3.66 18.13 26.24
N GLY A 116 4.54 18.95 25.68
CA GLY A 116 5.75 19.44 26.37
C GLY A 116 6.92 18.45 26.36
N PHE A 117 6.88 17.40 25.56
CA PHE A 117 8.03 16.52 25.40
C PHE A 117 9.20 17.25 24.71
N ARG A 118 10.42 16.91 25.08
CA ARG A 118 11.66 17.56 24.60
C ARG A 118 12.70 16.57 24.07
N ASN A 119 12.54 15.29 24.35
CA ASN A 119 13.43 14.23 23.88
C ASN A 119 12.63 13.30 23.00
N PHE A 120 13.10 13.09 21.77
CA PHE A 120 12.37 12.38 20.73
C PHE A 120 13.21 11.28 20.13
N ALA A 121 12.57 10.18 19.78
CA ALA A 121 13.17 9.11 18.99
C ALA A 121 12.12 8.55 18.04
N PHE A 122 12.55 8.14 16.86
CA PHE A 122 11.71 7.46 15.88
C PHE A 122 12.22 6.02 15.70
N TYR A 123 11.32 5.06 15.86
CA TYR A 123 11.58 3.66 15.56
C TYR A 123 10.75 3.24 14.36
N GLY A 124 11.40 2.74 13.31
CA GLY A 124 10.72 2.37 12.07
C GLY A 124 11.52 1.42 11.18
N TYR A 125 10.94 1.08 10.04
CA TYR A 125 11.56 0.23 9.02
C TYR A 125 12.30 1.10 8.00
N ARG A 126 13.52 0.66 7.61
CA ARG A 126 14.36 1.42 6.65
C ARG A 126 13.90 1.28 5.19
N ASP A 127 13.28 0.17 4.86
CA ASP A 127 13.00 -0.25 3.48
C ASP A 127 11.51 -0.17 3.11
N THR A 128 10.74 0.64 3.84
CA THR A 128 9.33 0.88 3.50
C THR A 128 9.07 2.37 3.37
N VAL A 129 8.45 2.77 2.27
CA VAL A 129 8.17 4.18 1.96
C VAL A 129 7.34 4.86 3.05
N TRP A 130 6.34 4.18 3.57
CA TRP A 130 5.48 4.72 4.61
C TRP A 130 6.18 4.98 5.94
N SER A 131 7.23 4.22 6.26
CA SER A 131 8.02 4.43 7.48
C SER A 131 9.05 5.54 7.29
N GLN A 132 9.71 5.58 6.14
CA GLN A 132 10.68 6.63 5.80
C GLN A 132 10.03 8.01 5.80
N GLU A 133 8.94 8.18 5.06
CA GLU A 133 8.25 9.47 4.99
C GLU A 133 7.68 9.92 6.34
N ARG A 134 7.19 9.00 7.19
CA ARG A 134 6.80 9.35 8.56
C ARG A 134 7.98 9.82 9.39
N CYS A 135 9.14 9.17 9.24
CA CYS A 135 10.36 9.57 9.90
C CYS A 135 10.79 10.98 9.48
N GLU A 136 10.83 11.23 8.17
CA GLU A 136 11.18 12.53 7.60
C GLU A 136 10.25 13.63 8.14
N GLY A 137 8.94 13.47 8.00
CA GLY A 137 7.98 14.47 8.48
C GLY A 137 8.04 14.68 10.00
N PHE A 138 8.33 13.63 10.77
CA PHE A 138 8.52 13.74 12.21
C PHE A 138 9.75 14.57 12.55
N TYR A 139 10.91 14.25 11.98
CA TYR A 139 12.14 14.97 12.28
C TYR A 139 12.16 16.40 11.76
N GLU A 140 11.61 16.66 10.58
CA GLU A 140 11.47 18.04 10.07
C GLU A 140 10.68 18.91 11.03
N CYS A 141 9.54 18.42 11.52
CA CYS A 141 8.72 19.15 12.48
C CYS A 141 9.46 19.40 13.80
N ILE A 142 10.18 18.40 14.31
CA ILE A 142 10.98 18.55 15.53
C ILE A 142 12.08 19.58 15.33
N ALA A 143 12.79 19.56 14.20
CA ALA A 143 13.85 20.52 13.89
C ALA A 143 13.34 21.96 13.73
N GLU A 144 12.20 22.15 13.07
CA GLU A 144 11.53 23.48 12.96
C GLU A 144 11.22 24.11 14.34
N HIS A 145 11.04 23.29 15.37
CA HIS A 145 10.79 23.73 16.76
C HIS A 145 12.08 23.79 17.61
N GLY A 146 13.26 23.68 17.00
CA GLY A 146 14.55 23.85 17.67
C GLY A 146 15.02 22.62 18.44
N PHE A 147 14.47 21.45 18.15
CA PHE A 147 14.95 20.17 18.70
C PHE A 147 15.66 19.38 17.59
N GLY A 148 16.86 18.95 17.83
CA GLY A 148 17.68 18.21 16.86
C GLY A 148 18.51 17.14 17.54
#